data_89c671c29cc8c81e6928c7d10a912d6d
#
_entry.id   89c671c29cc8c81e6928c7d10a912d6d
#
_cell.length_a   1.000
_cell.length_b   1.000
_cell.length_c   1.000
_cell.angle_alpha   90.00
_cell.angle_beta   90.00
_cell.angle_gamma   90.00
#
_symmetry.space_group_name_H-M   'P 1'
#
loop_
_entity.id
_entity.type
_entity.pdbx_description
1 polymer ?
#
loop_
_entity_poly.entity_id
_entity_poly.type
_entity_poly.pdbx_seq_one_letter_code
_entity_poly.pdbx_strand_id
1 'polypeptide(L)'
;MNNNYPQIQELLHQKADYQARLNLLPYDGTPEVKEDGGKKYLYVRKRIGSRLSSTYVDVYSDTLYQLLLRNARDAKEYRKNIRRLDKELAQLGYTDQGVSPRVQLNLD
;
A
#
# COMPACT_ATOMS: atom_id res chain seq x y z
N MET A 1 11.63 -7.03 -33.42
CA MET A 1 10.72 -6.28 -32.57
C MET A 1 10.63 -6.92 -31.20
N ASN A 2 10.85 -6.15 -30.17
CA ASN A 2 10.79 -6.66 -28.81
C ASN A 2 9.35 -6.69 -28.32
N ASN A 3 8.93 -7.84 -27.85
CA ASN A 3 7.61 -8.00 -27.29
C ASN A 3 7.75 -8.13 -25.78
N ASN A 4 7.45 -7.05 -25.07
CA ASN A 4 7.55 -6.99 -23.60
C ASN A 4 6.27 -7.47 -22.92
N TYR A 5 5.29 -7.88 -23.67
CA TYR A 5 3.97 -8.18 -23.14
C TYR A 5 3.99 -9.28 -22.07
N PRO A 6 4.65 -10.42 -22.26
CA PRO A 6 4.70 -11.44 -21.22
C PRO A 6 5.37 -10.93 -19.93
N GLN A 7 6.41 -10.13 -20.07
CA GLN A 7 7.12 -9.57 -18.94
C GLN A 7 6.24 -8.56 -18.19
N ILE A 8 5.52 -7.72 -18.94
CA ILE A 8 4.57 -6.78 -18.36
C ILE A 8 3.50 -7.52 -17.58
N GLN A 9 2.95 -8.59 -18.15
CA GLN A 9 1.93 -9.38 -17.47
C GLN A 9 2.43 -9.97 -16.16
N GLU A 10 3.65 -10.48 -16.15
CA GLU A 10 4.23 -11.05 -14.93
C GLU A 10 4.39 -10.00 -13.86
N LEU A 11 4.87 -8.81 -14.22
CA LEU A 11 5.02 -7.72 -13.27
C LEU A 11 3.67 -7.24 -12.74
N LEU A 12 2.66 -7.19 -13.60
CA LEU A 12 1.31 -6.83 -13.19
C LEU A 12 0.71 -7.86 -12.23
N HIS A 13 1.00 -9.14 -12.45
CA HIS A 13 0.59 -10.20 -11.54
C HIS A 13 1.21 -10.00 -10.15
N GLN A 14 2.50 -9.75 -10.12
CA GLN A 14 3.19 -9.51 -8.86
C GLN A 14 2.64 -8.28 -8.15
N LYS A 15 2.40 -7.21 -8.91
CA LYS A 15 1.85 -5.98 -8.33
C LYS A 15 0.46 -6.23 -7.74
N ALA A 16 -0.39 -6.94 -8.48
CA ALA A 16 -1.74 -7.26 -8.02
C ALA A 16 -1.71 -8.08 -6.74
N ASP A 17 -0.75 -9.00 -6.62
CA ASP A 17 -0.60 -9.82 -5.44
C ASP A 17 -0.23 -8.98 -4.22
N TYR A 18 0.74 -8.08 -4.36
CA TYR A 18 1.10 -7.18 -3.27
C TYR A 18 -0.03 -6.24 -2.91
N GLN A 19 -0.76 -5.74 -3.92
CA GLN A 19 -1.89 -4.85 -3.69
C GLN A 19 -2.99 -5.58 -2.91
N ALA A 20 -3.25 -6.83 -3.26
CA ALA A 20 -4.25 -7.64 -2.54
C ALA A 20 -3.84 -7.86 -1.09
N ARG A 21 -2.57 -8.17 -0.84
CA ARG A 21 -2.06 -8.35 0.51
C ARG A 21 -2.19 -7.07 1.32
N LEU A 22 -1.86 -5.94 0.70
CA LEU A 22 -1.98 -4.63 1.34
C LEU A 22 -3.43 -4.34 1.73
N ASN A 23 -4.36 -4.64 0.82
CA ASN A 23 -5.79 -4.40 1.06
C ASN A 23 -6.37 -5.31 2.14
N LEU A 24 -5.74 -6.45 2.39
CA LEU A 24 -6.20 -7.40 3.41
C LEU A 24 -5.72 -7.06 4.81
N LEU A 25 -4.77 -6.15 4.95
CA LEU A 25 -4.30 -5.74 6.27
C LEU A 25 -5.43 -5.01 7.00
N PRO A 26 -5.80 -5.47 8.20
CA PRO A 26 -6.94 -4.88 8.90
C PRO A 26 -6.74 -3.41 9.26
N TYR A 27 -5.52 -3.04 9.62
CA TYR A 27 -5.21 -1.66 9.98
C TYR A 27 -3.88 -1.28 9.35
N ASP A 28 -3.93 -0.27 8.50
CA ASP A 28 -2.76 0.24 7.81
C ASP A 28 -2.44 1.61 8.37
N GLY A 29 -1.33 1.72 9.05
CA GLY A 29 -0.88 2.98 9.65
C GLY A 29 0.05 2.73 10.82
N THR A 30 0.57 3.80 11.38
CA THR A 30 1.49 3.73 12.51
C THR A 30 0.68 3.64 13.81
N PRO A 31 0.94 2.62 14.64
CA PRO A 31 0.22 2.52 15.91
C PRO A 31 0.59 3.66 16.84
N GLU A 32 -0.40 4.15 17.55
CA GLU A 32 -0.27 5.26 18.48
C GLU A 32 -1.02 4.91 19.76
N VAL A 33 -0.39 5.14 20.90
CA VAL A 33 -1.01 4.91 22.20
C VAL A 33 -1.45 6.26 22.76
N LYS A 34 -2.73 6.36 23.10
CA LYS A 34 -3.27 7.54 23.78
C LYS A 34 -3.77 7.14 25.14
N GLU A 35 -3.52 7.99 26.14
CA GLU A 35 -3.94 7.73 27.50
C GLU A 35 -5.01 8.74 27.89
N ASP A 36 -6.08 8.25 28.50
CA ASP A 36 -7.17 9.08 28.96
C ASP A 36 -7.80 8.45 30.21
N GLY A 37 -7.86 9.23 31.26
CA GLY A 37 -8.46 8.76 32.51
C GLY A 37 -7.79 7.53 33.11
N GLY A 38 -6.48 7.40 32.93
CA GLY A 38 -5.72 6.27 33.45
C GLY A 38 -5.80 5.02 32.58
N LYS A 39 -6.52 5.09 31.45
CA LYS A 39 -6.61 3.96 30.52
C LYS A 39 -5.87 4.31 29.25
N LYS A 40 -5.33 3.27 28.63
CA LYS A 40 -4.60 3.40 27.36
C LYS A 40 -5.43 2.84 26.22
N TYR A 41 -5.37 3.53 25.09
CA TYR A 41 -6.13 3.19 23.89
C TYR A 41 -5.20 3.16 22.70
N LEU A 42 -5.49 2.27 21.76
CA LEU A 42 -4.72 2.12 20.54
C LEU A 42 -5.43 2.79 19.38
N TYR A 43 -4.67 3.57 18.65
CA TYR A 43 -5.10 4.22 17.40
C TYR A 43 -4.08 3.88 16.33
N VAL A 44 -4.47 3.97 15.07
CA VAL A 44 -3.54 3.96 13.96
C VAL A 44 -3.58 5.31 13.28
N ARG A 45 -2.40 5.84 13.00
CA ARG A 45 -2.23 7.13 12.35
C ARG A 45 -1.76 6.90 10.93
N LYS A 46 -2.43 7.54 9.99
CA LYS A 46 -2.13 7.41 8.58
C LYS A 46 -2.21 8.76 7.90
N ARG A 47 -1.28 8.99 6.97
CA ARG A 47 -1.34 10.18 6.12
C ARG A 47 -2.21 9.88 4.92
N ILE A 48 -3.21 10.75 4.72
CA ILE A 48 -4.10 10.67 3.56
C ILE A 48 -3.98 12.03 2.87
N GLY A 49 -3.24 12.05 1.75
CA GLY A 49 -2.88 13.29 1.10
C GLY A 49 -2.00 14.14 2.00
N SER A 50 -2.39 15.37 2.28
CA SER A 50 -1.65 16.28 3.15
C SER A 50 -2.11 16.21 4.61
N ARG A 51 -3.07 15.34 4.92
CA ARG A 51 -3.68 15.29 6.26
C ARG A 51 -3.24 14.03 6.99
N LEU A 52 -3.08 14.17 8.31
CA LEU A 52 -2.89 13.03 9.20
C LEU A 52 -4.23 12.64 9.79
N SER A 53 -4.54 11.36 9.70
CA SER A 53 -5.79 10.81 10.24
C SER A 53 -5.44 9.81 11.34
N SER A 54 -6.16 9.87 12.44
CA SER A 54 -6.01 8.95 13.56
C SER A 54 -7.31 8.18 13.71
N THR A 55 -7.24 6.86 13.65
CA THR A 55 -8.42 6.00 13.75
C THR A 55 -8.31 5.14 15.00
N TYR A 56 -9.37 5.15 15.79
CA TYR A 56 -9.44 4.31 17.00
C TYR A 56 -9.51 2.83 16.61
N VAL A 57 -8.74 2.01 17.34
CA VAL A 57 -8.74 0.56 17.13
C VAL A 57 -9.41 -0.15 18.28
N ASP A 58 -8.84 -0.02 19.49
CA ASP A 58 -9.36 -0.72 20.66
C ASP A 58 -8.61 -0.26 21.92
N VAL A 59 -9.02 -0.76 23.05
CA VAL A 59 -8.29 -0.62 24.30
C VAL A 59 -6.91 -1.25 24.14
N TYR A 60 -5.91 -0.66 24.77
CA TYR A 60 -4.55 -1.16 24.65
C TYR A 60 -4.41 -2.59 25.16
N SER A 61 -3.69 -3.40 24.39
CA SER A 61 -3.13 -4.67 24.84
C SER A 61 -1.80 -4.84 24.11
N ASP A 62 -0.87 -5.54 24.76
CA ASP A 62 0.44 -5.79 24.16
C ASP A 62 0.29 -6.59 22.87
N THR A 63 -0.56 -7.58 22.88
CA THR A 63 -0.80 -8.44 21.71
C THR A 63 -1.30 -7.61 20.52
N LEU A 64 -2.28 -6.75 20.77
CA LEU A 64 -2.84 -5.91 19.72
C LEU A 64 -1.81 -4.91 19.23
N TYR A 65 -1.05 -4.30 20.14
CA TYR A 65 -0.02 -3.36 19.76
C TYR A 65 1.03 -4.00 18.84
N GLN A 66 1.46 -5.22 19.17
CA GLN A 66 2.42 -5.95 18.36
C GLN A 66 1.85 -6.31 16.98
N LEU A 67 0.55 -6.66 16.94
CA LEU A 67 -0.12 -6.91 15.68
C LEU A 67 -0.13 -5.65 14.80
N LEU A 68 -0.45 -4.50 15.39
CA LEU A 68 -0.48 -3.24 14.64
C LEU A 68 0.90 -2.85 14.13
N LEU A 69 1.96 -3.09 14.94
CA LEU A 69 3.33 -2.86 14.49
C LEU A 69 3.67 -3.74 13.30
N ARG A 70 3.27 -5.02 13.35
CA ARG A 70 3.51 -5.95 12.25
C ARG A 70 2.78 -5.51 10.99
N ASN A 71 1.52 -5.11 11.14
CA ASN A 71 0.74 -4.61 10.00
C ASN A 71 1.41 -3.40 9.36
N ALA A 72 1.90 -2.47 10.17
CA ALA A 72 2.57 -1.28 9.66
C ALA A 72 3.83 -1.63 8.88
N ARG A 73 4.61 -2.59 9.41
CA ARG A 73 5.83 -3.05 8.76
C ARG A 73 5.52 -3.76 7.45
N ASP A 74 4.52 -4.64 7.46
CA ASP A 74 4.13 -5.37 6.25
C ASP A 74 3.59 -4.42 5.20
N ALA A 75 2.77 -3.44 5.58
CA ALA A 75 2.25 -2.44 4.66
C ALA A 75 3.38 -1.67 3.98
N LYS A 76 4.37 -1.27 4.77
CA LYS A 76 5.53 -0.55 4.24
C LYS A 76 6.29 -1.39 3.22
N GLU A 77 6.48 -2.68 3.53
CA GLU A 77 7.18 -3.60 2.64
C GLU A 77 6.38 -3.82 1.35
N TYR A 78 5.08 -4.02 1.44
CA TYR A 78 4.24 -4.20 0.26
C TYR A 78 4.27 -2.96 -0.63
N ARG A 79 4.16 -1.76 -0.04
CA ARG A 79 4.22 -0.52 -0.82
C ARG A 79 5.57 -0.34 -1.50
N LYS A 80 6.64 -0.71 -0.81
CA LYS A 80 7.99 -0.65 -1.38
C LYS A 80 8.10 -1.54 -2.61
N ASN A 81 7.56 -2.75 -2.53
CA ASN A 81 7.57 -3.68 -3.66
C ASN A 81 6.70 -3.18 -4.80
N ILE A 82 5.54 -2.59 -4.50
CA ILE A 82 4.67 -2.02 -5.52
C ILE A 82 5.40 -0.89 -6.26
N ARG A 83 6.08 -0.01 -5.53
CA ARG A 83 6.83 1.07 -6.16
C ARG A 83 7.95 0.55 -7.05
N ARG A 84 8.63 -0.51 -6.61
CA ARG A 84 9.67 -1.15 -7.40
C ARG A 84 9.10 -1.71 -8.70
N LEU A 85 7.97 -2.39 -8.60
CA LEU A 85 7.30 -2.96 -9.78
C LEU A 85 6.79 -1.87 -10.72
N ASP A 86 6.26 -0.77 -10.18
CA ASP A 86 5.84 0.35 -11.01
C ASP A 86 7.00 0.95 -11.79
N LYS A 87 8.18 1.03 -11.18
CA LYS A 87 9.38 1.49 -11.87
C LYS A 87 9.76 0.55 -13.03
N GLU A 88 9.74 -0.76 -12.77
CA GLU A 88 10.06 -1.74 -13.78
C GLU A 88 9.06 -1.68 -14.93
N LEU A 89 7.78 -1.54 -14.60
CA LEU A 89 6.72 -1.40 -15.60
C LEU A 89 6.92 -0.16 -16.44
N ALA A 90 7.26 0.96 -15.80
CA ALA A 90 7.50 2.21 -16.51
C ALA A 90 8.66 2.09 -17.49
N GLN A 91 9.70 1.34 -17.14
CA GLN A 91 10.83 1.09 -18.03
C GLN A 91 10.43 0.29 -19.25
N LEU A 92 9.36 -0.50 -19.15
CA LEU A 92 8.82 -1.26 -20.27
C LEU A 92 7.72 -0.51 -21.03
N GLY A 93 7.48 0.76 -20.66
CA GLY A 93 6.49 1.58 -21.34
C GLY A 93 5.08 1.47 -20.79
N TYR A 94 4.91 0.82 -19.64
CA TYR A 94 3.60 0.66 -19.00
C TYR A 94 3.49 1.55 -17.77
N THR A 95 2.32 2.19 -17.60
CA THR A 95 2.03 3.00 -16.42
C THR A 95 0.70 2.56 -15.80
N ASP A 96 0.41 3.10 -14.61
CA ASP A 96 -0.84 2.79 -13.91
C ASP A 96 -2.07 3.21 -14.70
N GLN A 97 -1.93 4.18 -15.60
CA GLN A 97 -3.03 4.58 -16.47
C GLN A 97 -3.17 3.65 -17.66
N GLY A 98 -2.41 2.54 -17.70
CA GLY A 98 -2.43 1.59 -18.80
C GLY A 98 -1.39 1.93 -19.85
N VAL A 99 -1.78 1.79 -21.12
CA VAL A 99 -0.89 2.13 -22.21
C VAL A 99 -0.65 3.63 -22.24
N SER A 100 0.37 4.02 -23.00
CA SER A 100 0.75 5.43 -23.11
C SER A 100 -0.48 6.30 -23.40
N PRO A 101 -0.61 7.46 -22.77
CA PRO A 101 -1.71 8.37 -23.06
C PRO A 101 -1.81 8.73 -24.52
N ARG A 102 -0.68 8.79 -25.20
CA ARG A 102 -0.66 9.09 -26.64
C ARG A 102 -1.43 8.03 -27.43
N VAL A 103 -1.31 6.76 -27.02
CA VAL A 103 -2.06 5.70 -27.66
C VAL A 103 -3.56 5.88 -27.44
N GLN A 104 -3.94 6.28 -26.26
CA GLN A 104 -5.34 6.53 -25.93
C GLN A 104 -5.91 7.65 -26.78
N LEU A 105 -5.13 8.71 -26.98
CA LEU A 105 -5.56 9.83 -27.79
C LEU A 105 -5.76 9.42 -29.25
N ASN A 106 -5.01 8.45 -29.70
CA ASN A 106 -5.11 7.98 -31.08
C ASN A 106 -6.34 7.13 -31.33
N LEU A 107 -7.11 6.83 -30.32
CA LEU A 107 -8.33 6.06 -30.46
C LEU A 107 -9.53 6.90 -30.89
N ASP A 108 -9.36 8.18 -30.97
CA ASP A 108 -10.42 9.12 -31.39
C ASP A 108 -10.80 9.02 -32.85
#